data_233d64ad24ec40173bed498edc1900f7
#
_entry.id   233d64ad24ec40173bed498edc1900f7
#
_cell.length_a   1.000
_cell.length_b   1.000
_cell.length_c   1.000
_cell.angle_alpha   90.00
_cell.angle_beta   90.00
_cell.angle_gamma   90.00
#
_symmetry.space_group_name_H-M   'P 1'
#
loop_
_entity.id
_entity.type
_entity.pdbx_description
1 polymer ?
#
loop_
_entity_poly.entity_id
_entity_poly.type
_entity_poly.pdbx_seq_one_letter_code
_entity_poly.pdbx_strand_id
1 'polypeptide(L)'
;MITLEKVCFAYEHEVALRYIDLHIEKGESVIIQGPNGCGKSTLIKLLNGIIFPSEGYYFYKDHEITEKALKDRQFAKWFHQQMGYVFQNADTQLFCGSVEEEVAFGPIQMGLPKAEVRERTEDCLRLFGIEKLRERPPYHLSGGEKRKVSLACILSLNPEVLILDEPLAGLDGKTQDMLLTFLKDFHRAGKTLITITHNRQLAEELGTRFAVMNEEHELKMV
;
A
#
# COMPACT_ATOMS: atom_id res chain seq x y z
N MET A 1 4.72 9.70 12.76
CA MET A 1 4.44 10.05 11.35
C MET A 1 2.98 9.78 10.96
N ILE A 2 2.45 8.59 11.22
CA ILE A 2 1.02 8.25 11.12
C ILE A 2 0.46 8.16 12.54
N THR A 3 -0.67 8.81 12.80
CA THR A 3 -1.33 8.76 14.11
C THR A 3 -2.83 8.57 13.93
N LEU A 4 -3.36 7.54 14.55
CA LEU A 4 -4.80 7.33 14.73
C LEU A 4 -5.11 7.49 16.21
N GLU A 5 -6.10 8.30 16.54
CA GLU A 5 -6.55 8.57 17.90
C GLU A 5 -8.02 8.21 18.04
N LYS A 6 -8.31 7.13 18.77
CA LYS A 6 -9.66 6.61 19.06
C LYS A 6 -10.54 6.49 17.80
N VAL A 7 -9.94 6.05 16.70
CA VAL A 7 -10.63 5.96 15.42
C VAL A 7 -11.69 4.88 15.45
N CYS A 8 -12.93 5.26 15.11
CA CYS A 8 -14.03 4.35 14.84
C CYS A 8 -14.47 4.47 13.38
N PHE A 9 -14.96 3.36 12.83
CA PHE A 9 -15.59 3.33 11.52
C PHE A 9 -16.60 2.19 11.43
N ALA A 10 -17.76 2.45 10.79
CA ALA A 10 -18.78 1.45 10.51
C ALA A 10 -19.24 1.56 9.05
N TYR A 11 -19.55 0.43 8.43
CA TYR A 11 -20.30 0.36 7.19
C TYR A 11 -21.78 0.26 7.53
N GLU A 12 -22.56 1.28 7.17
CA GLU A 12 -24.00 1.35 7.54
C GLU A 12 -24.20 1.12 9.06
N HIS A 13 -24.44 -0.12 9.46
CA HIS A 13 -24.66 -0.50 10.87
C HIS A 13 -23.62 -1.50 11.40
N GLU A 14 -22.68 -1.96 10.56
CA GLU A 14 -21.66 -2.93 10.95
C GLU A 14 -20.36 -2.21 11.36
N VAL A 15 -20.01 -2.34 12.63
CA VAL A 15 -18.73 -1.81 13.14
C VAL A 15 -17.58 -2.55 12.48
N ALA A 16 -16.62 -1.82 11.95
CA ALA A 16 -15.45 -2.37 11.30
C ALA A 16 -14.11 -1.93 11.94
N LEU A 17 -14.11 -0.79 12.65
CA LEU A 17 -13.00 -0.31 13.47
C LEU A 17 -13.57 0.27 14.77
N ARG A 18 -12.98 -0.09 15.92
CA ARG A 18 -13.42 0.36 17.23
C ARG A 18 -12.25 0.90 18.05
N TYR A 19 -12.28 2.20 18.34
CA TYR A 19 -11.30 2.91 19.18
C TYR A 19 -9.85 2.57 18.84
N ILE A 20 -9.52 2.59 17.56
CA ILE A 20 -8.16 2.30 17.09
C ILE A 20 -7.23 3.44 17.52
N ASP A 21 -6.26 3.11 18.35
CA ASP A 21 -5.10 3.94 18.68
C ASP A 21 -3.87 3.32 18.00
N LEU A 22 -3.22 4.06 17.09
CA LEU A 22 -2.05 3.58 16.38
C LEU A 22 -1.10 4.74 16.12
N HIS A 23 0.15 4.58 16.51
CA HIS A 23 1.20 5.51 16.17
C HIS A 23 2.33 4.78 15.45
N ILE A 24 2.70 5.27 14.26
CA ILE A 24 3.78 4.73 13.42
C ILE A 24 4.77 5.85 13.13
N GLU A 25 6.04 5.61 13.49
CA GLU A 25 7.13 6.52 13.19
C GLU A 25 7.64 6.32 11.76
N LYS A 26 8.37 7.31 11.26
CA LYS A 26 9.05 7.19 9.96
C LYS A 26 10.11 6.08 10.03
N GLY A 27 10.13 5.22 9.01
CA GLY A 27 11.09 4.12 8.90
C GLY A 27 10.72 2.89 9.74
N GLU A 28 9.54 2.82 10.36
CA GLU A 28 9.07 1.60 10.99
C GLU A 28 8.50 0.62 9.96
N SER A 29 8.61 -0.67 10.28
CA SER A 29 7.92 -1.74 9.57
C SER A 29 6.92 -2.42 10.51
N VAL A 30 5.63 -2.12 10.33
CA VAL A 30 4.55 -2.60 11.18
C VAL A 30 3.83 -3.76 10.50
N ILE A 31 3.79 -4.90 11.17
CA ILE A 31 3.04 -6.07 10.73
C ILE A 31 1.69 -6.09 11.46
N ILE A 32 0.61 -6.14 10.70
CA ILE A 32 -0.75 -6.23 11.24
C ILE A 32 -1.31 -7.63 10.99
N GLN A 33 -1.71 -8.30 12.04
CA GLN A 33 -2.29 -9.64 12.02
C GLN A 33 -3.69 -9.64 12.65
N GLY A 34 -4.43 -10.71 12.44
CA GLY A 34 -5.76 -10.88 13.04
C GLY A 34 -6.67 -11.77 12.18
N PRO A 35 -7.79 -12.27 12.71
CA PRO A 35 -8.71 -13.13 12.00
C PRO A 35 -9.33 -12.46 10.76
N ASN A 36 -9.93 -13.26 9.88
CA ASN A 36 -10.68 -12.71 8.75
C ASN A 36 -11.92 -11.97 9.27
N GLY A 37 -12.24 -10.84 8.62
CA GLY A 37 -13.40 -10.02 9.01
C GLY A 37 -13.14 -9.04 10.17
N CYS A 38 -12.00 -9.08 10.86
CA CYS A 38 -11.74 -8.20 12.01
C CYS A 38 -11.47 -6.72 11.67
N GLY A 39 -11.50 -6.32 10.37
CA GLY A 39 -11.37 -4.91 9.98
C GLY A 39 -10.01 -4.52 9.36
N LYS A 40 -9.07 -5.45 9.13
CA LYS A 40 -7.74 -5.14 8.56
C LYS A 40 -7.81 -4.38 7.23
N SER A 41 -8.61 -4.85 6.28
CA SER A 41 -8.78 -4.17 4.98
C SER A 41 -9.48 -2.83 5.11
N THR A 42 -10.35 -2.65 6.11
CA THR A 42 -10.96 -1.36 6.45
C THR A 42 -9.92 -0.39 6.99
N LEU A 43 -9.04 -0.85 7.89
CA LEU A 43 -7.93 -0.04 8.40
C LEU A 43 -7.00 0.42 7.26
N ILE A 44 -6.66 -0.47 6.32
CA ILE A 44 -5.87 -0.10 5.12
C ILE A 44 -6.57 0.97 4.30
N LYS A 45 -7.86 0.82 4.02
CA LYS A 45 -8.63 1.83 3.27
C LYS A 45 -8.63 3.19 3.97
N LEU A 46 -8.75 3.19 5.30
CA LEU A 46 -8.68 4.40 6.12
C LEU A 46 -7.30 5.04 6.02
N LEU A 47 -6.22 4.27 6.20
CA LEU A 47 -4.84 4.77 6.08
C LEU A 47 -4.54 5.35 4.69
N ASN A 48 -5.20 4.87 3.65
CA ASN A 48 -5.06 5.39 2.28
C ASN A 48 -6.03 6.55 1.95
N GLY A 49 -6.84 7.02 2.91
CA GLY A 49 -7.79 8.11 2.69
C GLY A 49 -8.93 7.75 1.72
N ILE A 50 -9.24 6.45 1.56
CA ILE A 50 -10.37 5.94 0.76
C ILE A 50 -11.67 6.05 1.57
N ILE A 51 -11.57 5.85 2.89
CA ILE A 51 -12.62 6.06 3.87
C ILE A 51 -12.07 6.93 5.01
N PHE A 52 -12.97 7.53 5.80
CA PHE A 52 -12.59 8.47 6.86
C PHE A 52 -13.19 8.05 8.19
N PRO A 53 -12.57 8.39 9.32
CA PRO A 53 -13.11 8.11 10.64
C PRO A 53 -14.54 8.64 10.79
N SER A 54 -15.44 7.84 11.39
CA SER A 54 -16.72 8.35 11.88
C SER A 54 -16.57 9.05 13.23
N GLU A 55 -15.59 8.61 14.03
CA GLU A 55 -15.17 9.22 15.31
C GLU A 55 -13.66 9.09 15.43
N GLY A 56 -13.04 9.97 16.22
CA GLY A 56 -11.59 10.04 16.38
C GLY A 56 -10.90 10.81 15.28
N TYR A 57 -9.56 10.71 15.23
CA TYR A 57 -8.73 11.52 14.33
C TYR A 57 -7.69 10.66 13.62
N TYR A 58 -7.42 11.02 12.37
CA TYR A 58 -6.32 10.47 11.58
C TYR A 58 -5.38 11.59 11.16
N PHE A 59 -4.10 11.50 11.55
CA PHE A 59 -3.05 12.42 11.13
C PHE A 59 -1.98 11.69 10.33
N TYR A 60 -1.54 12.33 9.24
CA TYR A 60 -0.33 11.97 8.52
C TYR A 60 0.65 13.16 8.56
N LYS A 61 1.81 12.96 9.19
CA LYS A 61 2.69 14.07 9.59
C LYS A 61 1.89 15.05 10.46
N ASP A 62 1.87 16.32 10.11
CA ASP A 62 1.16 17.38 10.84
C ASP A 62 -0.20 17.71 10.25
N HIS A 63 -0.71 16.87 9.32
CA HIS A 63 -1.96 17.11 8.62
C HIS A 63 -3.05 16.12 9.03
N GLU A 64 -4.19 16.63 9.44
CA GLU A 64 -5.39 15.83 9.65
C GLU A 64 -5.95 15.35 8.30
N ILE A 65 -6.16 14.04 8.18
CA ILE A 65 -6.67 13.41 6.96
C ILE A 65 -8.19 13.24 7.09
N THR A 66 -8.91 14.09 6.38
CA THR A 66 -10.37 14.10 6.34
C THR A 66 -10.87 14.10 4.90
N GLU A 67 -12.14 13.73 4.70
CA GLU A 67 -12.78 13.83 3.38
C GLU A 67 -12.72 15.27 2.82
N LYS A 68 -12.88 16.26 3.71
CA LYS A 68 -12.81 17.69 3.33
C LYS A 68 -11.39 18.08 2.88
N ALA A 69 -10.37 17.65 3.61
CA ALA A 69 -8.96 17.93 3.27
C ALA A 69 -8.59 17.31 1.91
N LEU A 70 -9.00 16.07 1.64
CA LEU A 70 -8.71 15.39 0.38
C LEU A 70 -9.59 15.86 -0.82
N LYS A 71 -10.55 16.78 -0.62
CA LYS A 71 -11.21 17.49 -1.72
C LYS A 71 -10.31 18.57 -2.34
N ASP A 72 -9.31 19.07 -1.62
CA ASP A 72 -8.26 19.90 -2.21
C ASP A 72 -7.34 19.04 -3.09
N ARG A 73 -7.29 19.36 -4.39
CA ARG A 73 -6.55 18.56 -5.37
C ARG A 73 -5.04 18.53 -5.14
N GLN A 74 -4.46 19.62 -4.64
CA GLN A 74 -3.02 19.70 -4.40
C GLN A 74 -2.66 18.86 -3.17
N PHE A 75 -3.44 18.97 -2.10
CA PHE A 75 -3.26 18.17 -0.90
C PHE A 75 -3.49 16.68 -1.16
N ALA A 76 -4.56 16.33 -1.86
CA ALA A 76 -4.83 14.93 -2.23
C ALA A 76 -3.69 14.33 -3.06
N LYS A 77 -3.19 15.08 -4.06
CA LYS A 77 -2.05 14.66 -4.88
C LYS A 77 -0.81 14.44 -4.01
N TRP A 78 -0.48 15.39 -3.14
CA TRP A 78 0.65 15.27 -2.21
C TRP A 78 0.48 14.04 -1.31
N PHE A 79 -0.68 13.85 -0.68
CA PHE A 79 -0.94 12.73 0.22
C PHE A 79 -0.79 11.38 -0.49
N HIS A 80 -1.44 11.20 -1.64
CA HIS A 80 -1.37 9.93 -2.38
C HIS A 80 0.01 9.66 -3.02
N GLN A 81 0.84 10.68 -3.22
CA GLN A 81 2.24 10.49 -3.58
C GLN A 81 3.07 9.90 -2.44
N GLN A 82 2.67 10.17 -1.19
CA GLN A 82 3.38 9.65 -0.01
C GLN A 82 2.93 8.23 0.36
N MET A 83 1.70 7.85 0.02
CA MET A 83 1.05 6.61 0.43
C MET A 83 0.93 5.67 -0.76
N GLY A 84 1.79 4.66 -0.84
CA GLY A 84 1.66 3.59 -1.84
C GLY A 84 0.79 2.46 -1.30
N TYR A 85 -0.27 2.10 -2.03
CA TYR A 85 -1.13 0.99 -1.67
C TYR A 85 -1.21 -0.02 -2.81
N VAL A 86 -0.89 -1.27 -2.52
CA VAL A 86 -1.03 -2.38 -3.46
C VAL A 86 -2.30 -3.15 -3.12
N PHE A 87 -3.29 -3.06 -4.00
CA PHE A 87 -4.56 -3.75 -3.84
C PHE A 87 -4.39 -5.28 -3.81
N GLN A 88 -5.19 -5.97 -2.99
CA GLN A 88 -5.20 -7.42 -2.95
C GLN A 88 -5.55 -8.03 -4.32
N ASN A 89 -6.55 -7.47 -5.00
CA ASN A 89 -6.93 -7.86 -6.35
C ASN A 89 -6.31 -6.92 -7.39
N ALA A 90 -5.35 -7.45 -8.17
CA ALA A 90 -4.68 -6.70 -9.22
C ALA A 90 -5.62 -6.23 -10.36
N ASP A 91 -6.71 -6.95 -10.63
CA ASP A 91 -7.67 -6.58 -11.68
C ASP A 91 -8.40 -5.26 -11.40
N THR A 92 -8.52 -4.88 -10.13
CA THR A 92 -9.14 -3.61 -9.74
C THR A 92 -8.20 -2.41 -9.86
N GLN A 93 -6.92 -2.65 -10.07
CA GLN A 93 -5.87 -1.63 -10.12
C GLN A 93 -5.47 -1.27 -11.54
N LEU A 94 -5.54 -2.21 -12.51
CA LEU A 94 -4.98 -2.08 -13.85
C LEU A 94 -6.07 -1.69 -14.86
N PHE A 95 -5.84 -0.60 -15.64
CA PHE A 95 -6.85 -0.03 -16.54
C PHE A 95 -6.28 0.59 -17.84
N CYS A 96 -4.93 0.73 -17.98
CA CYS A 96 -4.31 1.31 -19.16
C CYS A 96 -4.26 0.32 -20.35
N GLY A 97 -3.87 0.82 -21.52
CA GLY A 97 -3.76 0.05 -22.75
C GLY A 97 -2.57 -0.89 -22.81
N SER A 98 -1.50 -0.61 -22.04
CA SER A 98 -0.29 -1.41 -21.99
C SER A 98 0.33 -1.41 -20.58
N VAL A 99 1.21 -2.39 -20.31
CA VAL A 99 1.98 -2.47 -19.07
C VAL A 99 2.86 -1.24 -18.87
N GLU A 100 3.48 -0.74 -19.94
CA GLU A 100 4.32 0.46 -19.86
C GLU A 100 3.51 1.69 -19.45
N GLU A 101 2.32 1.87 -20.04
CA GLU A 101 1.41 2.95 -19.68
C GLU A 101 0.93 2.85 -18.25
N GLU A 102 0.63 1.63 -17.74
CA GLU A 102 0.26 1.40 -16.35
C GLU A 102 1.34 1.85 -15.39
N VAL A 103 2.59 1.41 -15.60
CA VAL A 103 3.70 1.75 -14.71
C VAL A 103 4.06 3.24 -14.79
N ALA A 104 3.94 3.85 -15.99
CA ALA A 104 4.20 5.26 -16.20
C ALA A 104 3.09 6.17 -15.68
N PHE A 105 1.86 5.66 -15.52
CA PHE A 105 0.68 6.47 -15.20
C PHE A 105 0.87 7.31 -13.93
N GLY A 106 1.28 6.68 -12.84
CA GLY A 106 1.52 7.37 -11.56
C GLY A 106 2.54 8.50 -11.69
N PRO A 107 3.78 8.26 -12.14
CA PRO A 107 4.79 9.28 -12.38
C PRO A 107 4.32 10.43 -13.29
N ILE A 108 3.53 10.14 -14.34
CA ILE A 108 2.94 11.17 -15.21
C ILE A 108 1.95 12.03 -14.41
N GLN A 109 1.05 11.41 -13.63
CA GLN A 109 0.08 12.14 -12.79
C GLN A 109 0.77 12.99 -11.70
N MET A 110 1.94 12.57 -11.24
CA MET A 110 2.80 13.37 -10.36
C MET A 110 3.36 14.62 -11.06
N GLY A 111 3.33 14.66 -12.38
CA GLY A 111 3.91 15.76 -13.17
C GLY A 111 5.43 15.70 -13.25
N LEU A 112 6.02 14.52 -13.14
CA LEU A 112 7.47 14.34 -13.26
C LEU A 112 7.95 14.64 -14.69
N PRO A 113 9.22 15.09 -14.86
CA PRO A 113 9.84 15.25 -16.17
C PRO A 113 9.81 13.93 -16.97
N LYS A 114 9.61 14.02 -18.29
CA LYS A 114 9.53 12.82 -19.17
C LYS A 114 10.72 11.87 -19.01
N ALA A 115 11.93 12.40 -18.80
CA ALA A 115 13.13 11.60 -18.59
C ALA A 115 13.02 10.76 -17.31
N GLU A 116 12.57 11.36 -16.22
CA GLU A 116 12.38 10.69 -14.92
C GLU A 116 11.25 9.66 -14.97
N VAL A 117 10.12 9.98 -15.66
CA VAL A 117 9.03 9.02 -15.89
C VAL A 117 9.58 7.79 -16.58
N ARG A 118 10.35 7.97 -17.65
CA ARG A 118 10.94 6.86 -18.41
C ARG A 118 11.91 6.04 -17.54
N GLU A 119 12.81 6.69 -16.82
CA GLU A 119 13.78 6.02 -15.94
C GLU A 119 13.07 5.16 -14.89
N ARG A 120 12.11 5.73 -14.15
CA ARG A 120 11.34 5.00 -13.14
C ARG A 120 10.56 3.83 -13.72
N THR A 121 9.96 4.02 -14.91
CA THR A 121 9.23 2.96 -15.61
C THR A 121 10.16 1.81 -16.00
N GLU A 122 11.31 2.10 -16.62
CA GLU A 122 12.30 1.09 -17.01
C GLU A 122 12.84 0.32 -15.79
N ASP A 123 13.15 1.02 -14.69
CA ASP A 123 13.66 0.40 -13.47
C ASP A 123 12.63 -0.53 -12.85
N CYS A 124 11.36 -0.13 -12.79
CA CYS A 124 10.29 -0.97 -12.28
C CYS A 124 10.02 -2.18 -13.18
N LEU A 125 10.00 -2.01 -14.51
CA LEU A 125 9.84 -3.13 -15.44
C LEU A 125 10.97 -4.15 -15.28
N ARG A 126 12.20 -3.68 -15.15
CA ARG A 126 13.40 -4.52 -14.94
C ARG A 126 13.38 -5.20 -13.57
N LEU A 127 13.02 -4.47 -12.51
CA LEU A 127 12.93 -5.01 -11.15
C LEU A 127 12.02 -6.24 -11.08
N PHE A 128 10.88 -6.21 -11.78
CA PHE A 128 9.92 -7.30 -11.78
C PHE A 128 10.11 -8.31 -12.93
N GLY A 129 11.11 -8.09 -13.81
CA GLY A 129 11.36 -8.97 -14.98
C GLY A 129 10.20 -9.04 -15.96
N ILE A 130 9.51 -7.90 -16.15
CA ILE A 130 8.31 -7.77 -17.00
C ILE A 130 8.55 -6.91 -18.25
N GLU A 131 9.80 -6.64 -18.62
CA GLU A 131 10.17 -5.81 -19.79
C GLU A 131 9.56 -6.35 -21.09
N LYS A 132 9.48 -7.68 -21.22
CA LYS A 132 8.89 -8.36 -22.40
C LYS A 132 7.38 -8.20 -22.49
N LEU A 133 6.73 -7.74 -21.43
CA LEU A 133 5.29 -7.54 -21.34
C LEU A 133 4.90 -6.08 -21.62
N ARG A 134 5.87 -5.17 -21.82
CA ARG A 134 5.66 -3.71 -21.84
C ARG A 134 4.52 -3.26 -22.76
N GLU A 135 4.39 -3.86 -23.95
CA GLU A 135 3.37 -3.50 -24.93
C GLU A 135 2.06 -4.31 -24.77
N ARG A 136 2.05 -5.29 -23.86
CA ARG A 136 0.85 -6.11 -23.65
C ARG A 136 -0.21 -5.37 -22.86
N PRO A 137 -1.49 -5.48 -23.25
CA PRO A 137 -2.59 -5.01 -22.42
C PRO A 137 -2.70 -5.83 -21.13
N PRO A 138 -2.97 -5.19 -19.96
CA PRO A 138 -3.06 -5.88 -18.68
C PRO A 138 -4.07 -7.03 -18.64
N TYR A 139 -5.19 -6.92 -19.36
CA TYR A 139 -6.22 -7.96 -19.41
C TYR A 139 -5.77 -9.26 -20.12
N HIS A 140 -4.65 -9.24 -20.85
CA HIS A 140 -4.03 -10.44 -21.45
C HIS A 140 -2.98 -11.10 -20.58
N LEU A 141 -2.75 -10.60 -19.37
CA LEU A 141 -1.74 -11.10 -18.44
C LEU A 141 -2.31 -12.19 -17.53
N SER A 142 -1.48 -13.14 -17.15
CA SER A 142 -1.78 -14.07 -16.05
C SER A 142 -1.91 -13.33 -14.70
N GLY A 143 -2.55 -13.96 -13.71
CA GLY A 143 -2.70 -13.36 -12.39
C GLY A 143 -1.37 -12.96 -11.72
N GLY A 144 -0.33 -13.80 -11.86
CA GLY A 144 1.01 -13.49 -11.36
C GLY A 144 1.67 -12.32 -12.08
N GLU A 145 1.53 -12.22 -13.43
CA GLU A 145 2.02 -11.07 -14.19
C GLU A 145 1.28 -9.78 -13.82
N LYS A 146 -0.05 -9.81 -13.67
CA LYS A 146 -0.84 -8.67 -13.18
C LYS A 146 -0.37 -8.19 -11.82
N ARG A 147 -0.06 -9.13 -10.90
CA ARG A 147 0.46 -8.79 -9.57
C ARG A 147 1.80 -8.07 -9.65
N LYS A 148 2.72 -8.54 -10.51
CA LYS A 148 4.02 -7.87 -10.75
C LYS A 148 3.83 -6.46 -11.31
N VAL A 149 2.92 -6.28 -12.27
CA VAL A 149 2.59 -4.96 -12.83
C VAL A 149 2.00 -4.04 -11.76
N SER A 150 1.05 -4.51 -10.96
CA SER A 150 0.47 -3.73 -9.86
C SER A 150 1.50 -3.24 -8.86
N LEU A 151 2.46 -4.09 -8.49
CA LEU A 151 3.59 -3.71 -7.65
C LEU A 151 4.48 -2.66 -8.34
N ALA A 152 4.82 -2.88 -9.62
CA ALA A 152 5.62 -1.94 -10.41
C ALA A 152 4.98 -0.54 -10.48
N CYS A 153 3.65 -0.46 -10.67
CA CYS A 153 2.91 0.80 -10.69
C CYS A 153 3.05 1.60 -9.39
N ILE A 154 2.95 0.93 -8.24
CA ILE A 154 3.06 1.61 -6.95
C ILE A 154 4.50 2.00 -6.65
N LEU A 155 5.47 1.14 -6.98
CA LEU A 155 6.87 1.41 -6.71
C LEU A 155 7.45 2.51 -7.61
N SER A 156 6.92 2.71 -8.82
CA SER A 156 7.30 3.82 -9.70
C SER A 156 7.00 5.20 -9.08
N LEU A 157 6.06 5.28 -8.12
CA LEU A 157 5.76 6.49 -7.36
C LEU A 157 6.84 6.80 -6.31
N ASN A 158 7.65 5.82 -5.90
CA ASN A 158 8.63 5.92 -4.80
C ASN A 158 8.03 6.50 -3.51
N PRO A 159 6.95 5.93 -2.96
CA PRO A 159 6.24 6.48 -1.82
C PRO A 159 7.10 6.51 -0.54
N GLU A 160 6.71 7.32 0.46
CA GLU A 160 7.32 7.31 1.79
C GLU A 160 6.80 6.16 2.66
N VAL A 161 5.52 5.80 2.45
CA VAL A 161 4.84 4.70 3.14
C VAL A 161 4.35 3.71 2.10
N LEU A 162 4.64 2.44 2.29
CA LEU A 162 4.11 1.37 1.46
C LEU A 162 3.19 0.48 2.29
N ILE A 163 1.93 0.40 1.87
CA ILE A 163 0.90 -0.40 2.53
C ILE A 163 0.61 -1.62 1.66
N LEU A 164 0.72 -2.80 2.25
CA LEU A 164 0.66 -4.07 1.57
C LEU A 164 -0.38 -4.99 2.23
N ASP A 165 -1.30 -5.52 1.44
CA ASP A 165 -2.26 -6.55 1.88
C ASP A 165 -1.91 -7.88 1.21
N GLU A 166 -1.42 -8.84 2.01
CA GLU A 166 -0.96 -10.15 1.58
C GLU A 166 -0.05 -10.10 0.33
N PRO A 167 1.11 -9.39 0.41
CA PRO A 167 1.90 -9.06 -0.78
C PRO A 167 2.49 -10.28 -1.51
N LEU A 168 2.72 -11.39 -0.82
CA LEU A 168 3.29 -12.62 -1.41
C LEU A 168 2.24 -13.56 -1.99
N ALA A 169 0.94 -13.32 -1.73
CA ALA A 169 -0.12 -14.20 -2.20
C ALA A 169 -0.18 -14.27 -3.73
N GLY A 170 -0.24 -15.49 -4.27
CA GLY A 170 -0.34 -15.73 -5.72
C GLY A 170 0.94 -15.52 -6.52
N LEU A 171 2.08 -15.22 -5.88
CA LEU A 171 3.38 -15.11 -6.53
C LEU A 171 4.13 -16.44 -6.50
N ASP A 172 4.91 -16.73 -7.55
CA ASP A 172 5.88 -17.83 -7.55
C ASP A 172 7.04 -17.54 -6.59
N GLY A 173 7.73 -18.61 -6.13
CA GLY A 173 8.79 -18.49 -5.12
C GLY A 173 9.89 -17.51 -5.49
N LYS A 174 10.35 -17.50 -6.75
CA LYS A 174 11.37 -16.56 -7.23
C LYS A 174 10.90 -15.10 -7.11
N THR A 175 9.64 -14.84 -7.43
CA THR A 175 9.06 -13.50 -7.32
C THR A 175 8.85 -13.10 -5.85
N GLN A 176 8.49 -14.06 -4.98
CA GLN A 176 8.39 -13.83 -3.54
C GLN A 176 9.76 -13.42 -2.95
N ASP A 177 10.84 -14.15 -3.26
CA ASP A 177 12.20 -13.84 -2.79
C ASP A 177 12.66 -12.46 -3.26
N MET A 178 12.40 -12.14 -4.53
CA MET A 178 12.71 -10.84 -5.09
C MET A 178 11.94 -9.71 -4.39
N LEU A 179 10.62 -9.87 -4.19
CA LEU A 179 9.80 -8.87 -3.52
C LEU A 179 10.24 -8.69 -2.06
N LEU A 180 10.53 -9.78 -1.36
CA LEU A 180 11.03 -9.72 0.02
C LEU A 180 12.36 -8.95 0.10
N THR A 181 13.30 -9.24 -0.82
CA THR A 181 14.57 -8.50 -0.92
C THR A 181 14.32 -7.01 -1.15
N PHE A 182 13.44 -6.68 -2.11
CA PHE A 182 13.06 -5.29 -2.37
C PHE A 182 12.46 -4.59 -1.14
N LEU A 183 11.52 -5.24 -0.43
CA LEU A 183 10.88 -4.66 0.75
C LEU A 183 11.89 -4.41 1.88
N LYS A 184 12.87 -5.30 2.05
CA LYS A 184 13.98 -5.08 2.99
C LYS A 184 14.81 -3.86 2.60
N ASP A 185 15.16 -3.71 1.33
CA ASP A 185 15.95 -2.58 0.86
C ASP A 185 15.15 -1.27 0.94
N PHE A 186 13.85 -1.31 0.64
CA PHE A 186 12.94 -0.18 0.81
C PHE A 186 12.88 0.28 2.29
N HIS A 187 12.77 -0.66 3.22
CA HIS A 187 12.80 -0.37 4.66
C HIS A 187 14.19 0.16 5.10
N ARG A 188 15.27 -0.46 4.65
CA ARG A 188 16.66 0.01 4.94
C ARG A 188 16.92 1.42 4.42
N ALA A 189 16.25 1.83 3.35
CA ALA A 189 16.31 3.21 2.83
C ALA A 189 15.53 4.21 3.70
N GLY A 190 15.03 3.81 4.87
CA GLY A 190 14.30 4.65 5.83
C GLY A 190 12.84 4.88 5.46
N LYS A 191 12.28 4.06 4.57
CA LYS A 191 10.87 4.08 4.20
C LYS A 191 10.04 3.27 5.19
N THR A 192 8.78 3.62 5.33
CA THR A 192 7.84 2.98 6.27
C THR A 192 7.05 1.89 5.57
N LEU A 193 6.93 0.73 6.21
CA LEU A 193 6.12 -0.39 5.75
C LEU A 193 4.95 -0.65 6.70
N ILE A 194 3.77 -0.87 6.14
CA ILE A 194 2.60 -1.39 6.86
C ILE A 194 2.13 -2.62 6.10
N THR A 195 2.27 -3.79 6.70
CA THR A 195 2.01 -5.04 6.01
C THR A 195 0.99 -5.87 6.77
N ILE A 196 -0.13 -6.20 6.11
CA ILE A 196 -1.04 -7.24 6.59
C ILE A 196 -0.56 -8.55 5.99
N THR A 197 -0.29 -9.54 6.82
CA THR A 197 0.08 -10.86 6.34
C THR A 197 -0.12 -11.96 7.37
N HIS A 198 -0.48 -13.15 6.86
CA HIS A 198 -0.45 -14.40 7.59
C HIS A 198 0.85 -15.20 7.32
N ASN A 199 1.69 -14.72 6.41
CA ASN A 199 2.98 -15.34 6.11
C ASN A 199 3.98 -15.05 7.22
N ARG A 200 4.33 -16.09 7.99
CA ARG A 200 5.22 -16.01 9.15
C ARG A 200 6.64 -15.55 8.75
N GLN A 201 7.17 -16.07 7.67
CA GLN A 201 8.51 -15.72 7.20
C GLN A 201 8.58 -14.21 6.87
N LEU A 202 7.60 -13.71 6.09
CA LEU A 202 7.52 -12.28 5.77
C LEU A 202 7.45 -11.41 7.04
N ALA A 203 6.61 -11.82 7.99
CA ALA A 203 6.45 -11.10 9.25
C ALA A 203 7.73 -11.06 10.09
N GLU A 204 8.43 -12.19 10.20
CA GLU A 204 9.70 -12.30 10.95
C GLU A 204 10.85 -11.53 10.27
N GLU A 205 10.89 -11.50 8.93
CA GLU A 205 11.97 -10.88 8.17
C GLU A 205 11.83 -9.36 7.98
N LEU A 206 10.60 -8.82 8.02
CA LEU A 206 10.33 -7.40 7.81
C LEU A 206 9.84 -6.66 9.06
N GLY A 207 9.17 -7.36 9.99
CA GLY A 207 8.51 -6.71 11.12
C GLY A 207 9.49 -6.14 12.14
N THR A 208 9.40 -4.85 12.40
CA THR A 208 10.05 -4.20 13.56
C THR A 208 9.07 -4.02 14.70
N ARG A 209 7.76 -3.95 14.40
CA ARG A 209 6.65 -3.87 15.36
C ARG A 209 5.48 -4.72 14.87
N PHE A 210 4.73 -5.22 15.82
CA PHE A 210 3.59 -6.08 15.56
C PHE A 210 2.33 -5.49 16.16
N ALA A 211 1.22 -5.60 15.44
CA ALA A 211 -0.11 -5.23 15.90
C ALA A 211 -1.10 -6.36 15.60
N VAL A 212 -2.01 -6.60 16.50
CA VAL A 212 -3.05 -7.63 16.34
C VAL A 212 -4.42 -6.99 16.43
N MET A 213 -5.23 -7.20 15.39
CA MET A 213 -6.65 -6.89 15.41
C MET A 213 -7.44 -8.08 15.93
N ASN A 214 -8.35 -7.84 16.88
CA ASN A 214 -9.23 -8.86 17.46
C ASN A 214 -10.60 -8.91 16.75
N GLU A 215 -11.46 -9.85 17.17
CA GLU A 215 -12.83 -10.00 16.64
C GLU A 215 -13.76 -8.84 17.04
N GLU A 216 -13.42 -8.09 18.07
CA GLU A 216 -14.11 -6.89 18.52
C GLU A 216 -13.72 -5.63 17.71
N HIS A 217 -12.91 -5.78 16.64
CA HIS A 217 -12.43 -4.71 15.76
C HIS A 217 -11.49 -3.70 16.43
N GLU A 218 -10.82 -4.10 17.51
CA GLU A 218 -9.81 -3.32 18.20
C GLU A 218 -8.40 -3.72 17.77
N LEU A 219 -7.44 -2.77 17.85
CA LEU A 219 -6.03 -3.00 17.52
C LEU A 219 -5.20 -2.93 18.80
N LYS A 220 -4.32 -3.90 19.01
CA LYS A 220 -3.35 -3.91 20.10
C LYS A 220 -1.94 -4.08 19.56
N MET A 221 -1.01 -3.23 20.02
CA MET A 221 0.42 -3.42 19.76
C MET A 221 0.95 -4.56 20.63
N VAL A 222 1.83 -5.41 20.08
CA VAL A 222 2.38 -6.62 20.72
C VAL A 222 3.89 -6.53 20.76
#